data_11e0676cb98454bcb5c45ee25b3cc543
#
_entry.id   11e0676cb98454bcb5c45ee25b3cc543
#
_cell.length_a   1.000
_cell.length_b   1.000
_cell.length_c   1.000
_cell.angle_alpha   90.00
_cell.angle_beta   90.00
_cell.angle_gamma   90.00
#
_symmetry.space_group_name_H-M   'P 1'
#
loop_
_entity.id
_entity.type
_entity.pdbx_description
1 polymer ?
#
loop_
_entity_poly.entity_id
_entity_poly.type
_entity_poly.pdbx_seq_one_letter_code
_entity_poly.pdbx_strand_id
1 'polypeptide(L)'
;MCIRDRFFIAPDDSGYYYNFECTCIGRLLVGFRREREHATHATPRVMESILRNPSLGPRPFPEHEGDNRWSVVLAIPPQALFMHSLTDWSGLKAKVNLYKCGDKLSQPHFLSWKPIAAPKPDFHLPEFFEQIKFSEI
;
A
#
# COMPACT_ATOMS: atom_id res chain seq x y z
N MET A 1 -14.17 8.00 6.26
CA MET A 1 -13.71 7.90 4.88
C MET A 1 -13.10 6.54 4.63
N CYS A 2 -13.54 5.86 3.59
CA CYS A 2 -13.37 4.40 3.47
C CYS A 2 -12.65 3.95 2.20
N ILE A 3 -12.13 4.88 1.37
CA ILE A 3 -11.30 4.53 0.22
C ILE A 3 -9.85 4.45 0.68
N ARG A 4 -9.23 3.30 0.45
CA ARG A 4 -7.82 3.06 0.72
C ARG A 4 -7.15 2.49 -0.51
N ASP A 5 -6.05 3.11 -0.90
CA ASP A 5 -5.13 2.55 -1.87
C ASP A 5 -4.04 1.82 -1.12
N ARG A 6 -3.62 0.69 -1.64
CA ARG A 6 -2.66 -0.17 -0.99
C ARG A 6 -1.55 -0.54 -1.96
N PHE A 7 -0.33 -0.47 -1.47
CA PHE A 7 0.87 -0.96 -2.12
C PHE A 7 1.52 -2.00 -1.22
N PHE A 8 1.55 -3.25 -1.68
CA PHE A 8 2.17 -4.34 -0.94
C PHE A 8 3.45 -4.77 -1.65
N ILE A 9 4.53 -4.91 -0.90
CA ILE A 9 5.85 -5.25 -1.43
C ILE A 9 6.56 -6.29 -0.57
N ALA A 10 6.98 -7.38 -1.22
CA ALA A 10 7.87 -8.41 -0.68
C ALA A 10 9.27 -8.20 -1.29
N PRO A 11 10.22 -7.65 -0.53
CA PRO A 11 11.55 -7.33 -1.06
C PRO A 11 12.48 -8.55 -1.18
N ASP A 12 12.09 -9.68 -0.61
CA ASP A 12 12.84 -10.94 -0.63
C ASP A 12 11.90 -12.16 -0.62
N ASP A 13 12.46 -13.35 -0.57
CA ASP A 13 11.71 -14.62 -0.59
C ASP A 13 11.43 -15.19 0.82
N SER A 14 11.50 -14.37 1.87
CA SER A 14 11.24 -14.78 3.26
C SER A 14 9.78 -15.15 3.55
N GLY A 15 8.86 -14.75 2.66
CA GLY A 15 7.42 -14.85 2.86
C GLY A 15 6.80 -13.66 3.59
N TYR A 16 7.62 -12.72 4.05
CA TYR A 16 7.17 -11.46 4.65
C TYR A 16 7.03 -10.37 3.61
N TYR A 17 6.12 -9.44 3.86
CA TYR A 17 5.87 -8.29 2.99
C TYR A 17 5.48 -7.06 3.82
N TYR A 18 5.69 -5.90 3.22
CA TYR A 18 5.18 -4.62 3.73
C TYR A 18 3.85 -4.31 3.10
N ASN A 19 2.92 -3.78 3.88
CA ASN A 19 1.71 -3.16 3.40
C ASN A 19 1.75 -1.67 3.68
N PHE A 20 1.68 -0.86 2.63
CA PHE A 20 1.47 0.58 2.68
C PHE A 20 0.00 0.82 2.33
N GLU A 21 -0.78 1.32 3.27
CA GLU A 21 -2.19 1.61 3.08
C GLU A 21 -2.42 3.11 3.23
N CYS A 22 -2.88 3.77 2.18
CA CYS A 22 -3.10 5.20 2.16
C CYS A 22 -4.55 5.53 1.85
N THR A 23 -5.15 6.40 2.63
CA THR A 23 -6.46 6.95 2.31
C THR A 23 -6.35 8.07 1.28
N CYS A 24 -7.44 8.42 0.60
CA CYS A 24 -7.49 9.49 -0.39
C CYS A 24 -7.16 10.89 0.19
N ILE A 25 -7.09 11.03 1.51
CA ILE A 25 -6.65 12.25 2.22
C ILE A 25 -5.23 12.14 2.80
N GLY A 26 -4.48 11.10 2.40
CA GLY A 26 -3.08 10.95 2.79
C GLY A 26 -2.84 10.36 4.18
N ARG A 27 -3.84 9.77 4.84
CA ARG A 27 -3.60 9.01 6.08
C ARG A 27 -2.99 7.67 5.72
N LEU A 28 -1.90 7.33 6.37
CA LEU A 28 -1.06 6.20 6.02
C LEU A 28 -0.94 5.22 7.19
N LEU A 29 -0.97 3.93 6.87
CA LEU A 29 -0.60 2.83 7.73
C LEU A 29 0.50 2.02 7.03
N VAL A 30 1.54 1.65 7.77
CA VAL A 30 2.61 0.77 7.27
C VAL A 30 2.82 -0.36 8.24
N GLY A 31 2.77 -1.58 7.73
CA GLY A 31 3.01 -2.79 8.50
C GLY A 31 3.98 -3.73 7.79
N PHE A 32 4.63 -4.57 8.56
CA PHE A 32 5.45 -5.69 8.10
C PHE A 32 4.85 -6.97 8.64
N ARG A 33 4.54 -7.92 7.77
CA ARG A 33 3.78 -9.11 8.12
C ARG A 33 4.03 -10.27 7.17
N ARG A 34 3.59 -11.45 7.59
CA ARG A 34 3.58 -12.67 6.77
C ARG A 34 2.16 -13.03 6.33
N GLU A 35 1.18 -12.60 7.09
CA GLU A 35 -0.25 -12.89 6.92
C GLU A 35 -1.08 -11.68 7.35
N ARG A 36 -2.41 -11.78 7.28
CA ARG A 36 -3.31 -10.68 7.65
C ARG A 36 -3.14 -10.23 9.10
N GLU A 37 -2.96 -11.17 10.00
CA GLU A 37 -2.77 -10.91 11.45
C GLU A 37 -1.27 -10.68 11.76
N HIS A 38 -0.99 -10.26 13.01
CA HIS A 38 0.35 -10.19 13.61
C HIS A 38 1.35 -9.29 12.86
N ALA A 39 0.89 -8.10 12.45
CA ALA A 39 1.78 -7.12 11.84
C ALA A 39 2.69 -6.43 12.87
N THR A 40 3.94 -6.20 12.48
CA THR A 40 4.80 -5.21 13.11
C THR A 40 4.56 -3.87 12.42
N HIS A 41 4.04 -2.88 13.15
CA HIS A 41 3.75 -1.57 12.58
C HIS A 41 4.98 -0.68 12.56
N ALA A 42 5.08 0.18 11.55
CA ALA A 42 6.11 1.18 11.45
C ALA A 42 6.02 2.18 12.61
N THR A 43 7.20 2.62 13.09
CA THR A 43 7.29 3.67 14.11
C THR A 43 6.85 5.02 13.55
N PRO A 44 6.47 6.00 14.40
CA PRO A 44 6.17 7.36 13.95
C PRO A 44 7.28 7.96 13.09
N ARG A 45 8.55 7.74 13.44
CA ARG A 45 9.71 8.22 12.67
C ARG A 45 9.73 7.68 11.24
N VAL A 46 9.42 6.39 11.06
CA VAL A 46 9.31 5.79 9.71
C VAL A 46 8.13 6.40 8.95
N MET A 47 6.99 6.55 9.61
CA MET A 47 5.78 7.14 9.02
C MET A 47 6.00 8.58 8.56
N GLU A 48 6.71 9.39 9.34
CA GLU A 48 7.05 10.79 9.04
C GLU A 48 8.03 10.92 7.86
N SER A 49 8.87 9.91 7.61
CA SER A 49 9.80 9.90 6.49
C SER A 49 9.12 9.75 5.12
N ILE A 50 7.87 9.30 5.10
CA ILE A 50 7.09 9.09 3.88
C ILE A 50 6.31 10.36 3.57
N LEU A 51 6.72 11.08 2.53
CA LEU A 51 6.01 12.27 2.07
C LEU A 51 4.71 11.90 1.36
N ARG A 52 3.68 12.69 1.58
CA ARG A 52 2.32 12.46 1.06
C ARG A 52 1.73 13.76 0.53
N ASN A 53 1.15 13.67 -0.66
CA ASN A 53 0.45 14.80 -1.27
C ASN A 53 -0.91 14.33 -1.82
N PRO A 54 -2.00 14.41 -1.04
CA PRO A 54 -3.34 14.10 -1.50
C PRO A 54 -3.96 15.28 -2.24
N SER A 55 -4.51 15.05 -3.43
CA SER A 55 -5.14 16.11 -4.24
C SER A 55 -6.40 16.70 -3.58
N LEU A 56 -7.08 15.93 -2.75
CA LEU A 56 -8.27 16.39 -2.01
C LEU A 56 -7.96 17.07 -0.67
N GLY A 57 -6.66 17.21 -0.35
CA GLY A 57 -6.23 17.73 0.94
C GLY A 57 -6.41 16.75 2.10
N PRO A 58 -5.93 17.11 3.32
CA PRO A 58 -5.84 16.20 4.45
C PRO A 58 -7.10 16.14 5.34
N ARG A 59 -8.14 16.89 5.02
CA ARG A 59 -9.33 17.00 5.86
C ARG A 59 -10.37 15.93 5.48
N PRO A 60 -10.97 15.24 6.47
CA PRO A 60 -12.09 14.35 6.23
C PRO A 60 -13.28 15.08 5.60
N PHE A 61 -14.01 14.38 4.75
CA PHE A 61 -15.24 14.85 4.12
C PHE A 61 -16.25 13.70 4.00
N PRO A 62 -17.56 13.98 3.88
CA PRO A 62 -18.57 12.95 3.66
C PRO A 62 -18.39 12.26 2.31
N GLU A 63 -19.01 11.10 2.15
CA GLU A 63 -19.02 10.39 0.86
C GLU A 63 -19.67 11.25 -0.22
N HIS A 64 -19.01 11.32 -1.38
CA HIS A 64 -19.53 11.96 -2.58
C HIS A 64 -19.93 10.89 -3.58
N GLU A 65 -21.16 10.94 -4.05
CA GLU A 65 -21.66 10.08 -5.12
C GLU A 65 -21.28 10.64 -6.50
N GLY A 66 -21.30 9.77 -7.53
CA GLY A 66 -21.01 10.12 -8.91
C GLY A 66 -19.54 9.97 -9.29
N ASP A 67 -19.14 10.66 -10.34
CA ASP A 67 -17.77 10.61 -10.87
C ASP A 67 -16.80 11.38 -9.96
N ASN A 68 -15.95 10.66 -9.27
CA ASN A 68 -14.93 11.22 -8.39
C ASN A 68 -13.53 10.95 -8.96
N ARG A 69 -12.71 11.99 -8.99
CA ARG A 69 -11.29 11.90 -9.40
C ARG A 69 -10.40 12.45 -8.30
N TRP A 70 -9.37 11.72 -7.96
CA TRP A 70 -8.37 12.12 -6.98
C TRP A 70 -7.06 11.41 -7.23
N SER A 71 -6.01 11.96 -6.66
CA SER A 71 -4.69 11.35 -6.65
C SER A 71 -4.06 11.50 -5.27
N VAL A 72 -3.19 10.56 -4.94
CA VAL A 72 -2.30 10.64 -3.79
C VAL A 72 -0.91 10.30 -4.27
N VAL A 73 0.04 11.20 -4.04
CA VAL A 73 1.46 10.94 -4.31
C VAL A 73 2.13 10.56 -3.00
N LEU A 74 2.85 9.44 -3.01
CA LEU A 74 3.69 9.00 -1.91
C LEU A 74 5.15 8.98 -2.37
N ALA A 75 6.04 9.64 -1.61
CA ALA A 75 7.48 9.46 -1.76
C ALA A 75 7.97 8.59 -0.61
N ILE A 76 8.26 7.33 -0.93
CA ILE A 76 8.65 6.30 0.05
C ILE A 76 10.16 6.13 -0.02
N PRO A 77 10.93 6.55 1.02
CA PRO A 77 12.36 6.32 1.04
C PRO A 77 12.67 4.84 1.28
N PRO A 78 13.83 4.34 0.84
CA PRO A 78 14.24 2.94 1.04
C PRO A 78 14.18 2.50 2.50
N GLN A 79 14.51 3.40 3.42
CA GLN A 79 14.48 3.17 4.87
C GLN A 79 13.09 2.93 5.44
N ALA A 80 12.03 3.22 4.68
CA ALA A 80 10.66 2.86 5.07
C ALA A 80 10.43 1.35 5.11
N LEU A 81 11.28 0.57 4.44
CA LEU A 81 11.37 -0.88 4.65
C LEU A 81 12.16 -1.18 5.93
N PHE A 82 11.59 -0.83 7.07
CA PHE A 82 12.25 -0.70 8.37
C PHE A 82 12.79 -2.01 8.97
N MET A 83 12.42 -3.16 8.44
CA MET A 83 12.97 -4.49 8.78
C MET A 83 14.10 -4.92 7.84
N HIS A 84 14.50 -4.06 6.90
CA HIS A 84 15.58 -4.29 5.94
C HIS A 84 16.57 -3.12 5.99
N SER A 85 17.80 -3.40 5.64
CA SER A 85 18.87 -2.38 5.53
C SER A 85 19.01 -1.93 4.07
N LEU A 86 17.97 -1.35 3.52
CA LEU A 86 17.96 -0.86 2.14
C LEU A 86 18.32 0.63 2.12
N THR A 87 19.33 0.99 1.35
CA THR A 87 19.80 2.37 1.20
C THR A 87 19.38 3.01 -0.11
N ASP A 88 19.03 2.19 -1.11
CA ASP A 88 18.69 2.61 -2.45
C ASP A 88 17.62 1.66 -3.04
N TRP A 89 16.70 2.17 -3.83
CA TRP A 89 15.74 1.38 -4.60
C TRP A 89 16.32 0.81 -5.89
N SER A 90 17.41 1.40 -6.39
CA SER A 90 18.00 1.09 -7.70
C SER A 90 18.30 -0.40 -7.85
N GLY A 91 17.77 -1.00 -8.91
CA GLY A 91 17.99 -2.41 -9.23
C GLY A 91 17.34 -3.42 -8.30
N LEU A 92 16.62 -3.00 -7.24
CA LEU A 92 15.92 -3.92 -6.35
C LEU A 92 14.91 -4.75 -7.13
N LYS A 93 14.98 -6.07 -7.01
CA LYS A 93 13.93 -6.99 -7.45
C LYS A 93 13.04 -7.30 -6.28
N ALA A 94 11.74 -7.17 -6.48
CA ALA A 94 10.72 -7.42 -5.45
C ALA A 94 9.46 -8.00 -6.08
N LYS A 95 8.58 -8.53 -5.26
CA LYS A 95 7.23 -8.91 -5.66
C LYS A 95 6.24 -7.93 -5.08
N VAL A 96 5.30 -7.44 -5.88
CA VAL A 96 4.34 -6.40 -5.49
C VAL A 96 2.93 -6.68 -5.98
N ASN A 97 1.96 -6.08 -5.34
CA ASN A 97 0.64 -5.87 -5.90
C ASN A 97 0.07 -4.52 -5.43
N LEU A 98 -0.88 -4.00 -6.16
CA LEU A 98 -1.55 -2.73 -5.91
C LEU A 98 -3.05 -2.99 -5.79
N TYR A 99 -3.69 -2.30 -4.85
CA TYR A 99 -5.11 -2.51 -4.58
C TYR A 99 -5.83 -1.21 -4.31
N LYS A 100 -7.12 -1.21 -4.60
CA LYS A 100 -8.07 -0.20 -4.13
C LYS A 100 -9.17 -0.87 -3.34
N CYS A 101 -9.46 -0.36 -2.15
CA CYS A 101 -10.49 -0.87 -1.26
C CYS A 101 -11.50 0.23 -0.93
N GLY A 102 -12.75 -0.03 -1.26
CA GLY A 102 -13.90 0.81 -0.87
C GLY A 102 -14.94 -0.01 -0.12
N ASP A 103 -14.52 -0.76 0.90
CA ASP A 103 -15.33 -1.74 1.63
C ASP A 103 -16.51 -1.14 2.40
N LYS A 104 -16.41 0.12 2.80
CA LYS A 104 -17.42 0.84 3.60
C LYS A 104 -18.16 1.93 2.83
N LEU A 105 -18.01 1.95 1.52
CA LEU A 105 -18.79 2.85 0.67
C LEU A 105 -20.21 2.35 0.48
N SER A 106 -21.12 3.23 0.06
CA SER A 106 -22.48 2.87 -0.31
C SER A 106 -22.51 1.83 -1.45
N GLN A 107 -21.49 1.85 -2.32
CA GLN A 107 -21.23 0.83 -3.33
C GLN A 107 -19.85 0.20 -3.07
N PRO A 108 -19.75 -0.84 -2.24
CA PRO A 108 -18.47 -1.47 -1.94
C PRO A 108 -17.79 -2.02 -3.19
N HIS A 109 -16.47 -1.80 -3.28
CA HIS A 109 -15.68 -2.34 -4.38
C HIS A 109 -14.25 -2.66 -3.96
N PHE A 110 -13.66 -3.61 -4.70
CA PHE A 110 -12.29 -4.09 -4.49
C PHE A 110 -11.63 -4.25 -5.85
N LEU A 111 -10.46 -3.64 -6.02
CA LEU A 111 -9.67 -3.74 -7.25
C LEU A 111 -8.25 -4.18 -6.92
N SER A 112 -7.64 -4.93 -7.83
CA SER A 112 -6.22 -5.30 -7.77
C SER A 112 -5.57 -5.10 -9.13
N TRP A 113 -4.29 -4.73 -9.12
CA TRP A 113 -3.49 -4.65 -10.36
C TRP A 113 -3.28 -6.04 -10.95
N LYS A 114 -2.86 -7.01 -10.13
CA LYS A 114 -2.74 -8.42 -10.55
C LYS A 114 -3.89 -9.23 -9.98
N PRO A 115 -4.48 -10.13 -10.77
CA PRO A 115 -5.62 -10.94 -10.33
C PRO A 115 -5.32 -11.77 -9.10
N ILE A 116 -6.32 -11.91 -8.25
CA ILE A 116 -6.28 -12.74 -7.05
C ILE A 116 -7.33 -13.84 -7.21
N ALA A 117 -6.89 -15.10 -7.25
CA ALA A 117 -7.77 -16.25 -7.28
C ALA A 117 -8.16 -16.66 -5.85
N ALA A 118 -9.17 -15.99 -5.28
CA ALA A 118 -9.68 -16.27 -3.95
C ALA A 118 -11.21 -16.24 -3.94
N PRO A 119 -11.88 -17.01 -3.05
CA PRO A 119 -13.35 -17.08 -3.00
C PRO A 119 -14.01 -15.78 -2.50
N LYS A 120 -13.27 -14.91 -1.85
CA LYS A 120 -13.70 -13.58 -1.37
C LYS A 120 -12.53 -12.60 -1.39
N PRO A 121 -12.81 -11.28 -1.37
CA PRO A 121 -11.77 -10.27 -1.38
C PRO A 121 -10.77 -10.44 -0.24
N ASP A 122 -9.54 -10.75 -0.58
CA ASP A 122 -8.42 -10.83 0.33
C ASP A 122 -7.16 -10.34 -0.39
N PHE A 123 -6.51 -9.30 0.16
CA PHE A 123 -5.29 -8.74 -0.41
C PHE A 123 -4.02 -9.31 0.23
N HIS A 124 -4.15 -10.00 1.35
CA HIS A 124 -3.03 -10.56 2.11
C HIS A 124 -2.59 -11.93 1.58
N LEU A 125 -2.43 -12.04 0.26
CA LEU A 125 -2.08 -13.24 -0.47
C LEU A 125 -0.83 -13.00 -1.32
N PRO A 126 0.37 -13.07 -0.74
CA PRO A 126 1.63 -12.75 -1.44
C PRO A 126 1.95 -13.69 -2.62
N GLU A 127 1.31 -14.85 -2.69
CA GLU A 127 1.42 -15.76 -3.85
C GLU A 127 0.90 -15.14 -5.17
N PHE A 128 0.07 -14.10 -5.09
CA PHE A 128 -0.44 -13.36 -6.25
C PHE A 128 0.30 -12.04 -6.52
N PHE A 129 1.41 -11.80 -5.85
CA PHE A 129 2.26 -10.65 -6.15
C PHE A 129 3.05 -10.89 -7.43
N GLU A 130 3.26 -9.83 -8.21
CA GLU A 130 4.01 -9.83 -9.46
C GLU A 130 5.45 -9.39 -9.22
N GLN A 131 6.40 -10.03 -9.90
CA GLN A 131 7.80 -9.62 -9.83
C GLN A 131 8.02 -8.32 -10.60
N ILE A 132 8.71 -7.39 -9.97
CA ILE A 132 9.16 -6.14 -10.57
C ILE A 132 10.65 -5.94 -10.32
N LYS A 133 11.26 -5.06 -11.11
CA LYS A 133 12.61 -4.52 -10.88
C LYS A 133 12.52 -3.00 -10.86
N PHE A 134 13.02 -2.39 -9.81
CA PHE A 134 13.17 -0.94 -9.75
C PHE A 134 14.24 -0.51 -10.75
N SER A 135 14.01 0.60 -11.45
CA SER A 135 14.94 1.12 -12.43
C SER A 135 16.31 1.41 -11.81
N GLU A 136 17.35 1.16 -12.57
CA GLU A 136 18.70 1.59 -12.23
C GLU A 136 18.86 3.07 -12.60
N ILE A 137 19.42 3.82 -11.68
CA ILE A 137 19.69 5.26 -11.88
C ILE A 137 21.16 5.46 -12.20
#